data_069904bbc5547e35352d5bdb42d15860
#
_entry.id   069904bbc5547e35352d5bdb42d15860
#
_cell.length_a   1.000
_cell.length_b   1.000
_cell.length_c   1.000
_cell.angle_alpha   90.00
_cell.angle_beta   90.00
_cell.angle_gamma   90.00
#
_symmetry.space_group_name_H-M   'P 1'
#
loop_
_entity.id
_entity.type
_entity.pdbx_description
1 polymer ?
#
loop_
_entity_poly.entity_id
_entity_poly.type
_entity_poly.pdbx_seq_one_letter_code
_entity_poly.pdbx_strand_id
1 'polypeptide(L)'
;SSNPHGYADWFYECMKPAFDQKRRAMMLAEAKADIADIPLFRVKTPLQSAIQILKRHRDMRFLDDPDGRPTSVVISTLAAHAYGQESSVTGALISILQSMDRYVVDREGVSWIENPSNPRENFADSWEQEPAKKDAFYDWLDTARTDFVRAAEQGDLNAIVDALAPRMGRELVEKAASSHPGQKSLTETSVIKRAKSAFQKLVDAPHRKPVAWPTVPVGYVQVEAAMARNGFRETVFHNDGASLPRGCSLSFVANTDVPRPFKIYWQIVNTGEAAAKAKKLRGGFEQATVTTGALIRRENASYAGSHTIECFVVKDGYCAARSGLFVVNIQ
;
A
#
# COMPACT_ATOMS: atom_id res chain seq x y z
N SER A 1 -17.98 -2.93 25.85
CA SER A 1 -18.81 -2.01 25.03
C SER A 1 -17.96 -1.46 23.93
N SER A 2 -18.41 -1.55 22.69
CA SER A 2 -17.71 -0.99 21.53
C SER A 2 -17.62 0.54 21.66
N ASN A 3 -16.48 1.12 21.25
CA ASN A 3 -16.26 2.56 21.18
C ASN A 3 -16.19 3.01 19.69
N PRO A 4 -17.33 3.23 19.02
CA PRO A 4 -17.34 3.57 17.59
C PRO A 4 -16.65 4.91 17.29
N HIS A 5 -16.71 5.89 18.19
CA HIS A 5 -16.06 7.19 18.03
C HIS A 5 -14.54 7.03 18.08
N GLY A 6 -14.02 6.31 19.07
CA GLY A 6 -12.58 6.04 19.16
C GLY A 6 -12.05 5.25 17.96
N TYR A 7 -12.84 4.33 17.40
CA TYR A 7 -12.47 3.63 16.17
C TYR A 7 -12.42 4.58 14.96
N ALA A 8 -13.40 5.48 14.84
CA ALA A 8 -13.43 6.45 13.76
C ALA A 8 -12.24 7.43 13.83
N ASP A 9 -11.91 7.89 15.04
CA ASP A 9 -10.76 8.77 15.29
C ASP A 9 -9.44 8.07 14.91
N TRP A 10 -9.26 6.83 15.37
CA TRP A 10 -8.11 6.02 14.99
C TRP A 10 -8.01 5.83 13.47
N PHE A 11 -9.11 5.48 12.82
CA PHE A 11 -9.14 5.29 11.37
C PHE A 11 -8.81 6.57 10.62
N TYR A 12 -9.30 7.72 11.12
CA TYR A 12 -8.95 9.02 10.57
C TYR A 12 -7.43 9.30 10.69
N GLU A 13 -6.84 9.06 11.86
CA GLU A 13 -5.40 9.25 12.06
C GLU A 13 -4.55 8.34 11.12
N CYS A 14 -5.02 7.13 10.82
CA CYS A 14 -4.35 6.25 9.84
C CYS A 14 -4.25 6.84 8.43
N MET A 15 -5.14 7.75 8.04
CA MET A 15 -5.16 8.34 6.70
C MET A 15 -4.88 9.83 6.66
N LYS A 16 -4.70 10.47 7.82
CA LYS A 16 -4.61 11.93 7.97
C LYS A 16 -3.54 12.59 7.09
N PRO A 17 -2.31 12.08 6.97
CA PRO A 17 -1.30 12.70 6.11
C PRO A 17 -1.72 12.75 4.64
N ALA A 18 -2.23 11.63 4.10
CA ALA A 18 -2.72 11.57 2.73
C ALA A 18 -3.99 12.41 2.53
N PHE A 19 -4.84 12.48 3.56
CA PHE A 19 -6.04 13.32 3.57
C PHE A 19 -5.67 14.80 3.49
N ASP A 20 -4.78 15.27 4.36
CA ASP A 20 -4.36 16.66 4.42
C ASP A 20 -3.63 17.08 3.14
N GLN A 21 -2.76 16.23 2.61
CA GLN A 21 -2.07 16.48 1.34
C GLN A 21 -3.08 16.66 0.19
N LYS A 22 -4.05 15.75 0.09
CA LYS A 22 -5.07 15.80 -0.96
C LYS A 22 -5.97 17.01 -0.82
N ARG A 23 -6.35 17.38 0.40
CA ARG A 23 -7.16 18.55 0.69
C ARG A 23 -6.45 19.85 0.29
N ARG A 24 -5.14 19.97 0.59
CA ARG A 24 -4.30 21.09 0.14
C ARG A 24 -4.21 21.17 -1.39
N ALA A 25 -4.00 20.02 -2.05
CA ALA A 25 -3.98 19.97 -3.51
C ALA A 25 -5.30 20.42 -4.15
N MET A 26 -6.44 20.03 -3.56
CA MET A 26 -7.77 20.49 -4.00
C MET A 26 -7.97 21.99 -3.76
N MET A 27 -7.52 22.53 -2.62
CA MET A 27 -7.56 23.96 -2.34
C MET A 27 -6.81 24.75 -3.42
N LEU A 28 -5.60 24.33 -3.76
CA LEU A 28 -4.79 24.97 -4.79
C LEU A 28 -5.45 24.88 -6.19
N ALA A 29 -6.00 23.70 -6.52
CA ALA A 29 -6.63 23.47 -7.83
C ALA A 29 -7.95 24.24 -7.99
N GLU A 30 -8.70 24.48 -6.91
CA GLU A 30 -9.96 25.23 -6.90
C GLU A 30 -9.76 26.72 -6.63
N ALA A 31 -8.50 27.18 -6.50
CA ALA A 31 -8.16 28.58 -6.15
C ALA A 31 -8.89 29.08 -4.89
N LYS A 32 -9.05 28.20 -3.90
CA LYS A 32 -9.70 28.54 -2.63
C LYS A 32 -8.74 29.35 -1.75
N ALA A 33 -9.30 30.31 -1.00
CA ALA A 33 -8.52 31.16 -0.11
C ALA A 33 -8.06 30.41 1.15
N ASP A 34 -8.84 29.43 1.62
CA ASP A 34 -8.55 28.64 2.81
C ASP A 34 -8.79 27.15 2.53
N ILE A 35 -7.99 26.30 3.19
CA ILE A 35 -8.17 24.85 3.17
C ILE A 35 -9.51 24.44 3.81
N ALA A 36 -10.04 25.24 4.73
CA ALA A 36 -11.35 25.06 5.37
C ALA A 36 -12.50 25.10 4.35
N ASP A 37 -12.33 25.80 3.22
CA ASP A 37 -13.31 25.87 2.15
C ASP A 37 -13.52 24.54 1.41
N ILE A 38 -12.62 23.56 1.60
CA ILE A 38 -12.77 22.22 1.04
C ILE A 38 -13.47 21.32 2.05
N PRO A 39 -14.73 20.93 1.82
CA PRO A 39 -15.49 20.07 2.73
C PRO A 39 -14.81 18.70 2.90
N LEU A 40 -14.78 18.19 4.12
CA LEU A 40 -14.11 16.93 4.47
C LEU A 40 -14.66 15.74 3.67
N PHE A 41 -15.96 15.69 3.41
CA PHE A 41 -16.60 14.60 2.67
C PHE A 41 -16.18 14.51 1.19
N ARG A 42 -15.63 15.60 0.62
CA ARG A 42 -15.12 15.61 -0.77
C ARG A 42 -13.76 14.93 -0.91
N VAL A 43 -13.04 14.79 0.19
CA VAL A 43 -11.69 14.25 0.17
C VAL A 43 -11.73 12.75 0.41
N LYS A 44 -11.65 11.98 -0.67
CA LYS A 44 -11.49 10.51 -0.58
C LYS A 44 -10.02 10.15 -0.62
N THR A 45 -9.54 9.50 0.41
CA THR A 45 -8.16 9.03 0.48
C THR A 45 -7.95 7.74 -0.30
N PRO A 46 -6.70 7.40 -0.68
CA PRO A 46 -6.37 6.10 -1.28
C PRO A 46 -6.79 4.92 -0.39
N LEU A 47 -6.62 5.01 0.93
CA LEU A 47 -7.08 3.99 1.88
C LEU A 47 -8.59 3.75 1.80
N GLN A 48 -9.38 4.81 1.85
CA GLN A 48 -10.85 4.69 1.76
C GLN A 48 -11.29 4.04 0.45
N SER A 49 -10.67 4.45 -0.66
CA SER A 49 -10.97 3.89 -1.98
C SER A 49 -10.55 2.42 -2.08
N ALA A 50 -9.37 2.06 -1.58
CA ALA A 50 -8.90 0.68 -1.55
C ALA A 50 -9.82 -0.23 -0.71
N ILE A 51 -10.24 0.23 0.47
CA ILE A 51 -11.19 -0.52 1.31
C ILE A 51 -12.54 -0.72 0.60
N GLN A 52 -13.05 0.29 -0.10
CA GLN A 52 -14.30 0.16 -0.86
C GLN A 52 -14.17 -0.88 -1.97
N ILE A 53 -13.04 -0.90 -2.68
CA ILE A 53 -12.74 -1.90 -3.72
C ILE A 53 -12.67 -3.30 -3.11
N LEU A 54 -11.93 -3.48 -2.02
CA LEU A 54 -11.80 -4.78 -1.35
C LEU A 54 -13.14 -5.30 -0.80
N LYS A 55 -13.94 -4.42 -0.19
CA LYS A 55 -15.29 -4.78 0.27
C LYS A 55 -16.20 -5.18 -0.88
N ARG A 56 -16.15 -4.47 -2.00
CA ARG A 56 -16.94 -4.83 -3.18
C ARG A 56 -16.50 -6.18 -3.75
N HIS A 57 -15.20 -6.42 -3.85
CA HIS A 57 -14.65 -7.70 -4.29
C HIS A 57 -15.12 -8.84 -3.37
N ARG A 58 -15.08 -8.65 -2.05
CA ARG A 58 -15.62 -9.60 -1.08
C ARG A 58 -17.12 -9.84 -1.30
N ASP A 59 -17.91 -8.78 -1.41
CA ASP A 59 -19.37 -8.90 -1.57
C ASP A 59 -19.75 -9.70 -2.82
N MET A 60 -19.02 -9.49 -3.92
CA MET A 60 -19.22 -10.28 -5.14
C MET A 60 -18.78 -11.75 -4.99
N ARG A 61 -17.69 -12.01 -4.23
CA ARG A 61 -17.20 -13.37 -4.00
C ARG A 61 -18.16 -14.21 -3.14
N PHE A 62 -18.86 -13.56 -2.22
CA PHE A 62 -19.76 -14.19 -1.26
C PHE A 62 -21.24 -13.90 -1.52
N LEU A 63 -21.63 -13.69 -2.79
CA LEU A 63 -23.05 -13.49 -3.15
C LEU A 63 -23.94 -14.66 -2.74
N ASP A 64 -23.43 -15.87 -2.91
CA ASP A 64 -24.15 -17.12 -2.66
C ASP A 64 -23.92 -17.68 -1.25
N ASP A 65 -22.97 -17.10 -0.47
CA ASP A 65 -22.65 -17.46 0.90
C ASP A 65 -22.42 -16.22 1.78
N PRO A 66 -23.46 -15.46 2.11
CA PRO A 66 -23.31 -14.23 2.90
C PRO A 66 -22.78 -14.42 4.32
N ASP A 67 -23.03 -15.59 4.92
CA ASP A 67 -22.69 -15.88 6.32
C ASP A 67 -21.20 -16.21 6.48
N GLY A 68 -20.58 -16.80 5.46
CA GLY A 68 -19.13 -17.09 5.43
C GLY A 68 -18.25 -15.86 5.15
N ARG A 69 -18.83 -14.75 4.72
CA ARG A 69 -18.04 -13.60 4.27
C ARG A 69 -17.28 -12.89 5.40
N PRO A 70 -16.04 -12.49 5.18
CA PRO A 70 -15.28 -11.66 6.11
C PRO A 70 -16.01 -10.38 6.47
N THR A 71 -16.03 -10.00 7.75
CA THR A 71 -16.74 -8.79 8.20
C THR A 71 -16.09 -7.51 7.68
N SER A 72 -16.88 -6.45 7.55
CA SER A 72 -16.38 -5.16 7.10
C SER A 72 -15.37 -4.54 8.06
N VAL A 73 -15.50 -4.79 9.36
CA VAL A 73 -14.58 -4.28 10.37
C VAL A 73 -13.22 -4.97 10.26
N VAL A 74 -13.18 -6.29 10.08
CA VAL A 74 -11.95 -7.05 9.84
C VAL A 74 -11.19 -6.48 8.65
N ILE A 75 -11.84 -6.36 7.48
CA ILE A 75 -11.20 -5.82 6.29
C ILE A 75 -10.72 -4.38 6.51
N SER A 76 -11.54 -3.51 7.12
CA SER A 76 -11.16 -2.12 7.33
C SER A 76 -10.00 -1.96 8.30
N THR A 77 -10.01 -2.73 9.40
CA THR A 77 -8.96 -2.67 10.41
C THR A 77 -7.63 -3.16 9.87
N LEU A 78 -7.63 -4.35 9.25
CA LEU A 78 -6.42 -4.91 8.67
C LEU A 78 -5.87 -4.07 7.50
N ALA A 79 -6.75 -3.51 6.68
CA ALA A 79 -6.36 -2.60 5.61
C ALA A 79 -5.74 -1.30 6.15
N ALA A 80 -6.31 -0.72 7.20
CA ALA A 80 -5.78 0.51 7.80
C ALA A 80 -4.41 0.28 8.44
N HIS A 81 -4.19 -0.84 9.10
CA HIS A 81 -2.88 -1.22 9.63
C HIS A 81 -1.85 -1.48 8.52
N ALA A 82 -2.27 -2.05 7.40
CA ALA A 82 -1.41 -2.37 6.27
C ALA A 82 -1.12 -1.18 5.35
N TYR A 83 -1.89 -0.09 5.48
CA TYR A 83 -1.76 1.11 4.66
C TYR A 83 -0.49 1.89 5.00
N GLY A 84 0.35 2.12 4.00
CA GLY A 84 1.64 2.79 4.14
C GLY A 84 1.64 4.26 3.68
N GLN A 85 0.51 4.95 3.74
CA GLN A 85 0.33 6.35 3.31
C GLN A 85 0.57 6.56 1.80
N GLU A 86 0.29 5.56 0.99
CA GLU A 86 0.45 5.66 -0.46
C GLU A 86 -0.44 6.77 -1.03
N SER A 87 0.10 7.53 -1.97
CA SER A 87 -0.60 8.64 -2.62
C SER A 87 -1.60 8.18 -3.70
N SER A 88 -1.53 6.91 -4.13
CA SER A 88 -2.41 6.34 -5.16
C SER A 88 -3.23 5.17 -4.62
N VAL A 89 -4.43 4.98 -5.18
CA VAL A 89 -5.31 3.84 -4.84
C VAL A 89 -4.65 2.51 -5.18
N THR A 90 -3.93 2.44 -6.31
CA THR A 90 -3.20 1.24 -6.72
C THR A 90 -2.10 0.91 -5.71
N GLY A 91 -1.31 1.89 -5.29
CA GLY A 91 -0.29 1.71 -4.26
C GLY A 91 -0.88 1.21 -2.95
N ALA A 92 -1.99 1.83 -2.50
CA ALA A 92 -2.70 1.41 -1.29
C ALA A 92 -3.22 -0.03 -1.40
N LEU A 93 -3.85 -0.42 -2.52
CA LEU A 93 -4.31 -1.80 -2.73
C LEU A 93 -3.16 -2.80 -2.64
N ILE A 94 -2.03 -2.50 -3.24
CA ILE A 94 -0.86 -3.38 -3.23
C ILE A 94 -0.33 -3.56 -1.82
N SER A 95 -0.08 -2.46 -1.12
CA SER A 95 0.43 -2.48 0.24
C SER A 95 -0.50 -3.27 1.18
N ILE A 96 -1.81 -3.03 1.07
CA ILE A 96 -2.85 -3.72 1.83
C ILE A 96 -2.85 -5.22 1.50
N LEU A 97 -2.98 -5.60 0.24
CA LEU A 97 -3.01 -7.01 -0.18
C LEU A 97 -1.73 -7.76 0.18
N GLN A 98 -0.58 -7.09 0.19
CA GLN A 98 0.70 -7.71 0.56
C GLN A 98 0.82 -8.05 2.03
N SER A 99 0.17 -7.29 2.91
CA SER A 99 0.55 -7.30 4.32
C SER A 99 -0.60 -7.31 5.32
N MET A 100 -1.86 -7.22 4.90
CA MET A 100 -2.98 -7.11 5.84
C MET A 100 -3.15 -8.36 6.73
N ASP A 101 -2.84 -9.54 6.22
CA ASP A 101 -2.87 -10.79 6.98
C ASP A 101 -1.84 -10.86 8.11
N ARG A 102 -0.76 -10.08 8.02
CA ARG A 102 0.28 -10.00 9.08
C ARG A 102 -0.18 -9.34 10.36
N TYR A 103 -1.30 -8.63 10.30
CA TYR A 103 -1.94 -7.99 11.45
C TYR A 103 -2.99 -8.88 12.12
N VAL A 104 -3.18 -10.09 11.61
CA VAL A 104 -3.82 -11.18 12.34
C VAL A 104 -2.73 -11.82 13.21
N VAL A 105 -2.76 -11.54 14.51
CA VAL A 105 -1.75 -12.06 15.43
C VAL A 105 -2.28 -13.31 16.14
N ASP A 106 -1.36 -14.19 16.56
CA ASP A 106 -1.71 -15.30 17.42
C ASP A 106 -1.54 -14.87 18.88
N ARG A 107 -2.58 -15.06 19.70
CA ARG A 107 -2.53 -14.89 21.14
C ARG A 107 -2.96 -16.20 21.79
N GLU A 108 -2.01 -16.95 22.29
CA GLU A 108 -2.25 -18.24 22.99
C GLU A 108 -3.03 -19.26 22.14
N GLY A 109 -2.77 -19.31 20.83
CA GLY A 109 -3.45 -20.19 19.89
C GLY A 109 -4.75 -19.62 19.29
N VAL A 110 -5.17 -18.42 19.71
CA VAL A 110 -6.37 -17.75 19.21
C VAL A 110 -5.97 -16.67 18.20
N SER A 111 -6.62 -16.67 17.03
CA SER A 111 -6.45 -15.60 16.06
C SER A 111 -7.02 -14.29 16.58
N TRP A 112 -6.20 -13.24 16.62
CA TRP A 112 -6.56 -11.96 17.22
C TRP A 112 -6.42 -10.81 16.22
N ILE A 113 -7.51 -10.07 16.02
CA ILE A 113 -7.53 -8.79 15.31
C ILE A 113 -8.01 -7.75 16.32
N GLU A 114 -7.06 -7.00 16.85
CA GLU A 114 -7.31 -6.04 17.90
C GLU A 114 -8.21 -4.89 17.43
N ASN A 115 -9.23 -4.55 18.25
CA ASN A 115 -9.94 -3.29 18.09
C ASN A 115 -9.03 -2.14 18.57
N PRO A 116 -8.61 -1.21 17.70
CA PRO A 116 -7.69 -0.13 18.07
C PRO A 116 -8.23 0.83 19.14
N SER A 117 -9.54 0.88 19.30
CA SER A 117 -10.20 1.70 20.34
C SER A 117 -10.50 0.93 21.63
N ASN A 118 -10.31 -0.40 21.64
CA ASN A 118 -10.48 -1.26 22.79
C ASN A 118 -9.63 -2.53 22.65
N PRO A 119 -8.36 -2.54 23.09
CA PRO A 119 -7.44 -3.68 22.89
C PRO A 119 -7.90 -5.03 23.48
N ARG A 120 -8.94 -5.02 24.31
CA ARG A 120 -9.55 -6.25 24.87
C ARG A 120 -10.58 -6.88 23.94
N GLU A 121 -10.96 -6.22 22.87
CA GLU A 121 -11.94 -6.69 21.89
C GLU A 121 -11.23 -7.28 20.67
N ASN A 122 -11.60 -8.50 20.33
CA ASN A 122 -11.07 -9.23 19.18
C ASN A 122 -12.11 -9.21 18.04
N PHE A 123 -11.78 -8.62 16.90
CA PHE A 123 -12.67 -8.65 15.74
C PHE A 123 -12.69 -10.00 15.01
N ALA A 124 -11.81 -10.94 15.40
CA ALA A 124 -11.79 -12.31 14.91
C ALA A 124 -12.33 -13.32 15.94
N ASP A 125 -13.05 -12.87 16.96
CA ASP A 125 -13.56 -13.71 18.05
C ASP A 125 -14.40 -14.90 17.56
N SER A 126 -15.22 -14.68 16.52
CA SER A 126 -16.03 -15.75 15.91
C SER A 126 -15.20 -16.84 15.21
N TRP A 127 -13.93 -16.60 14.89
CA TRP A 127 -13.08 -17.56 14.18
C TRP A 127 -12.71 -18.77 15.03
N GLU A 128 -12.70 -18.63 16.35
CA GLU A 128 -12.47 -19.74 17.26
C GLU A 128 -13.63 -20.73 17.25
N GLN A 129 -14.87 -20.21 17.24
CA GLN A 129 -16.09 -21.01 17.24
C GLN A 129 -16.46 -21.50 15.83
N GLU A 130 -16.12 -20.75 14.81
CA GLU A 130 -16.40 -21.00 13.41
C GLU A 130 -15.11 -20.91 12.57
N PRO A 131 -14.20 -21.90 12.62
CA PRO A 131 -12.92 -21.88 11.90
C PRO A 131 -13.06 -21.66 10.39
N ALA A 132 -14.19 -22.07 9.80
CA ALA A 132 -14.50 -21.84 8.40
C ALA A 132 -14.50 -20.34 8.02
N LYS A 133 -14.81 -19.44 8.94
CA LYS A 133 -14.74 -17.98 8.70
C LYS A 133 -13.29 -17.48 8.55
N LYS A 134 -12.36 -18.08 9.30
CA LYS A 134 -10.92 -17.82 9.16
C LYS A 134 -10.44 -18.28 7.79
N ASP A 135 -10.78 -19.52 7.41
CA ASP A 135 -10.41 -20.09 6.13
C ASP A 135 -10.99 -19.26 4.97
N ALA A 136 -12.25 -18.85 5.08
CA ALA A 136 -12.93 -18.00 4.11
C ALA A 136 -12.25 -16.61 3.96
N PHE A 137 -11.71 -16.03 5.04
CA PHE A 137 -10.95 -14.80 4.98
C PHE A 137 -9.65 -14.97 4.17
N TYR A 138 -8.86 -16.02 4.46
CA TYR A 138 -7.60 -16.25 3.76
C TYR A 138 -7.82 -16.63 2.28
N ASP A 139 -8.83 -17.46 2.00
CA ASP A 139 -9.23 -17.85 0.65
C ASP A 139 -9.68 -16.64 -0.19
N TRP A 140 -10.46 -15.75 0.44
CA TRP A 140 -10.84 -14.49 -0.17
C TRP A 140 -9.62 -13.61 -0.47
N LEU A 141 -8.69 -13.50 0.48
CA LEU A 141 -7.51 -12.65 0.34
C LEU A 141 -6.61 -13.15 -0.80
N ASP A 142 -6.40 -14.46 -0.90
CA ASP A 142 -5.61 -15.06 -1.97
C ASP A 142 -6.31 -14.94 -3.33
N THR A 143 -7.65 -15.05 -3.35
CA THR A 143 -8.45 -14.78 -4.55
C THR A 143 -8.30 -13.32 -4.98
N ALA A 144 -8.40 -12.37 -4.05
CA ALA A 144 -8.23 -10.95 -4.34
C ALA A 144 -6.82 -10.63 -4.88
N ARG A 145 -5.79 -11.19 -4.26
CA ARG A 145 -4.40 -11.09 -4.76
C ARG A 145 -4.31 -11.56 -6.21
N THR A 146 -4.86 -12.73 -6.50
CA THR A 146 -4.84 -13.33 -7.85
C THR A 146 -5.63 -12.50 -8.87
N ASP A 147 -6.83 -12.06 -8.54
CA ASP A 147 -7.70 -11.32 -9.45
C ASP A 147 -7.12 -9.96 -9.82
N PHE A 148 -6.55 -9.23 -8.85
CA PHE A 148 -5.89 -7.95 -9.13
C PHE A 148 -4.59 -8.10 -9.93
N VAL A 149 -3.79 -9.17 -9.69
CA VAL A 149 -2.62 -9.49 -10.52
C VAL A 149 -3.06 -9.76 -11.96
N ARG A 150 -4.06 -10.64 -12.15
CA ARG A 150 -4.57 -10.96 -13.48
C ARG A 150 -5.10 -9.74 -14.22
N ALA A 151 -5.84 -8.86 -13.53
CA ALA A 151 -6.33 -7.61 -14.11
C ALA A 151 -5.17 -6.70 -14.54
N ALA A 152 -4.11 -6.62 -13.73
CA ALA A 152 -2.93 -5.82 -14.03
C ALA A 152 -2.11 -6.36 -15.21
N GLU A 153 -2.22 -7.65 -15.51
CA GLU A 153 -1.54 -8.28 -16.65
C GLU A 153 -2.22 -8.00 -17.99
N GLN A 154 -3.46 -7.50 -17.99
CA GLN A 154 -4.17 -7.18 -19.23
C GLN A 154 -3.54 -5.96 -19.94
N GLY A 155 -3.50 -6.02 -21.25
CA GLY A 155 -2.84 -5.01 -22.08
C GLY A 155 -3.71 -3.80 -22.44
N ASP A 156 -5.02 -3.91 -22.27
CA ASP A 156 -6.00 -2.87 -22.64
C ASP A 156 -7.13 -2.75 -21.61
N LEU A 157 -7.86 -1.65 -21.68
CA LEU A 157 -8.93 -1.33 -20.74
C LEU A 157 -10.09 -2.31 -20.79
N ASN A 158 -10.48 -2.78 -21.98
CA ASN A 158 -11.60 -3.70 -22.12
C ASN A 158 -11.25 -5.05 -21.48
N ALA A 159 -10.04 -5.55 -21.70
CA ALA A 159 -9.57 -6.77 -21.07
C ALA A 159 -9.48 -6.64 -19.53
N ILE A 160 -9.12 -5.47 -18.99
CA ILE A 160 -9.17 -5.18 -17.55
C ILE A 160 -10.62 -5.20 -17.06
N VAL A 161 -11.53 -4.55 -17.80
CA VAL A 161 -12.97 -4.55 -17.48
C VAL A 161 -13.49 -5.98 -17.44
N ASP A 162 -13.19 -6.79 -18.45
CA ASP A 162 -13.65 -8.19 -18.53
C ASP A 162 -13.04 -9.06 -17.41
N ALA A 163 -11.80 -8.82 -17.03
CA ALA A 163 -11.13 -9.52 -15.92
C ALA A 163 -11.75 -9.18 -14.55
N LEU A 164 -12.11 -7.91 -14.32
CA LEU A 164 -12.62 -7.44 -13.04
C LEU A 164 -14.15 -7.47 -12.93
N ALA A 165 -14.88 -7.42 -14.06
CA ALA A 165 -16.34 -7.36 -14.07
C ALA A 165 -17.02 -8.50 -13.29
N PRO A 166 -16.58 -9.77 -13.36
CA PRO A 166 -17.16 -10.86 -12.58
C PRO A 166 -16.98 -10.68 -11.06
N ARG A 167 -15.91 -9.97 -10.64
CA ARG A 167 -15.51 -9.81 -9.24
C ARG A 167 -15.90 -8.46 -8.64
N MET A 168 -16.21 -7.48 -9.47
CA MET A 168 -16.54 -6.11 -9.03
C MET A 168 -17.96 -5.69 -9.43
N GLY A 169 -18.62 -6.44 -10.32
CA GLY A 169 -19.86 -6.07 -10.97
C GLY A 169 -19.59 -5.23 -12.24
N ARG A 170 -20.10 -5.72 -13.38
CA ARG A 170 -19.85 -5.14 -14.71
C ARG A 170 -20.20 -3.66 -14.79
N GLU A 171 -21.37 -3.28 -14.34
CA GLU A 171 -21.84 -1.89 -14.37
C GLU A 171 -20.87 -0.92 -13.66
N LEU A 172 -20.35 -1.33 -12.49
CA LEU A 172 -19.41 -0.50 -11.73
C LEU A 172 -18.09 -0.31 -12.48
N VAL A 173 -17.55 -1.40 -13.06
CA VAL A 173 -16.26 -1.37 -13.77
C VAL A 173 -16.38 -0.58 -15.07
N GLU A 174 -17.45 -0.77 -15.82
CA GLU A 174 -17.73 -0.02 -17.05
C GLU A 174 -17.94 1.48 -16.77
N LYS A 175 -18.65 1.82 -15.70
CA LYS A 175 -18.84 3.21 -15.26
C LYS A 175 -17.50 3.84 -14.85
N ALA A 176 -16.64 3.12 -14.16
CA ALA A 176 -15.31 3.59 -13.81
C ALA A 176 -14.45 3.81 -15.07
N ALA A 177 -14.50 2.89 -16.03
CA ALA A 177 -13.81 3.01 -17.31
C ALA A 177 -14.31 4.20 -18.16
N SER A 178 -15.65 4.42 -18.20
CA SER A 178 -16.28 5.49 -18.98
C SER A 178 -16.11 6.89 -18.36
N SER A 179 -15.84 6.96 -17.06
CA SER A 179 -15.63 8.25 -16.35
C SER A 179 -14.33 8.97 -16.72
N HIS A 180 -13.52 8.38 -17.61
CA HIS A 180 -12.25 8.95 -18.09
C HIS A 180 -12.20 9.07 -19.63
N PRO A 181 -13.16 9.75 -20.30
CA PRO A 181 -13.27 9.74 -21.76
C PRO A 181 -12.19 10.55 -22.52
N GLY A 182 -11.29 11.25 -21.82
CA GLY A 182 -10.34 12.18 -22.43
C GLY A 182 -8.87 11.76 -22.40
N GLN A 183 -8.50 10.62 -21.84
CA GLN A 183 -7.10 10.20 -21.66
C GLN A 183 -6.74 8.92 -22.42
N LYS A 184 -7.23 8.80 -23.64
CA LYS A 184 -7.25 7.55 -24.43
C LYS A 184 -5.92 7.02 -24.95
N SER A 185 -4.76 7.64 -24.79
CA SER A 185 -3.58 7.06 -25.46
C SER A 185 -2.25 7.02 -24.69
N LEU A 186 -1.96 7.97 -23.82
CA LEU A 186 -0.67 7.98 -23.09
C LEU A 186 -0.81 7.65 -21.62
N THR A 187 -1.90 8.06 -20.97
CA THR A 187 -2.13 7.89 -19.52
C THR A 187 -2.65 6.50 -19.18
N GLU A 188 -3.48 5.88 -20.03
CA GLU A 188 -3.95 4.50 -19.85
C GLU A 188 -2.79 3.52 -19.88
N THR A 189 -1.90 3.63 -20.86
CA THR A 189 -0.71 2.77 -20.95
C THR A 189 0.20 2.94 -19.75
N SER A 190 0.30 4.13 -19.16
CA SER A 190 1.12 4.38 -17.98
C SER A 190 0.48 3.82 -16.71
N VAL A 191 -0.83 3.96 -16.53
CA VAL A 191 -1.56 3.42 -15.36
C VAL A 191 -1.56 1.90 -15.39
N ILE A 192 -1.79 1.29 -16.55
CA ILE A 192 -1.77 -0.17 -16.73
C ILE A 192 -0.36 -0.72 -16.50
N LYS A 193 0.68 -0.08 -17.06
CA LYS A 193 2.08 -0.45 -16.79
C LYS A 193 2.44 -0.34 -15.32
N ARG A 194 1.92 0.67 -14.61
CA ARG A 194 2.10 0.86 -13.16
C ARG A 194 1.45 -0.25 -12.37
N ALA A 195 0.18 -0.55 -12.66
CA ALA A 195 -0.56 -1.63 -12.00
C ALA A 195 0.15 -2.98 -12.24
N LYS A 196 0.48 -3.30 -13.50
CA LYS A 196 1.22 -4.51 -13.88
C LYS A 196 2.56 -4.62 -13.13
N SER A 197 3.38 -3.56 -13.17
CA SER A 197 4.66 -3.53 -12.47
C SER A 197 4.52 -3.68 -10.96
N ALA A 198 3.46 -3.15 -10.39
CA ALA A 198 3.22 -3.18 -8.95
C ALA A 198 2.67 -4.55 -8.49
N PHE A 199 1.73 -5.15 -9.21
CA PHE A 199 1.19 -6.49 -8.89
C PHE A 199 2.15 -7.62 -9.25
N GLN A 200 2.92 -7.49 -10.33
CA GLN A 200 3.99 -8.44 -10.67
C GLN A 200 4.94 -8.66 -9.47
N LYS A 201 5.16 -7.64 -8.67
CA LYS A 201 6.04 -7.70 -7.49
C LYS A 201 5.45 -8.39 -6.28
N LEU A 202 4.12 -8.46 -6.18
CA LEU A 202 3.45 -9.31 -5.19
C LEU A 202 3.79 -10.78 -5.42
N VAL A 203 3.86 -11.18 -6.70
CA VAL A 203 4.06 -12.56 -7.13
C VAL A 203 5.56 -12.92 -7.18
N ASP A 204 6.41 -11.99 -7.63
CA ASP A 204 7.80 -12.30 -8.00
C ASP A 204 8.85 -12.02 -6.91
N ALA A 205 8.44 -11.71 -5.68
CA ALA A 205 9.38 -11.43 -4.60
C ALA A 205 9.25 -12.37 -3.38
N PRO A 206 9.35 -13.70 -3.57
CA PRO A 206 9.26 -14.65 -2.45
C PRO A 206 10.41 -14.49 -1.46
N HIS A 207 11.49 -13.81 -1.85
CA HIS A 207 12.66 -13.49 -1.02
C HIS A 207 12.45 -12.23 -0.14
N ARG A 208 11.33 -11.53 -0.26
CA ARG A 208 10.98 -10.43 0.65
C ARG A 208 10.77 -10.99 2.06
N LYS A 209 11.56 -10.50 3.01
CA LYS A 209 11.35 -10.88 4.42
C LYS A 209 10.13 -10.19 5.01
N PRO A 210 9.33 -10.88 5.81
CA PRO A 210 8.23 -10.28 6.56
C PRO A 210 8.75 -9.23 7.53
N VAL A 211 7.88 -8.26 7.90
CA VAL A 211 8.24 -7.23 8.89
C VAL A 211 8.58 -7.90 10.21
N ALA A 212 9.77 -7.56 10.75
CA ALA A 212 10.34 -8.23 11.92
C ALA A 212 9.83 -7.66 13.25
N TRP A 213 9.10 -6.55 13.24
CA TRP A 213 8.65 -5.84 14.43
C TRP A 213 7.12 -5.79 14.48
N PRO A 214 6.51 -5.95 15.67
CA PRO A 214 5.10 -5.62 15.85
C PRO A 214 4.85 -4.16 15.46
N THR A 215 3.75 -3.88 14.79
CA THR A 215 3.44 -2.52 14.35
C THR A 215 2.57 -1.81 15.36
N VAL A 216 3.08 -0.70 15.90
CA VAL A 216 2.35 0.22 16.78
C VAL A 216 2.54 1.62 16.20
N PRO A 217 1.60 2.12 15.38
CA PRO A 217 1.74 3.44 14.75
C PRO A 217 1.79 4.55 15.81
N VAL A 218 2.89 5.30 15.82
CA VAL A 218 3.10 6.45 16.72
C VAL A 218 3.20 7.75 15.91
N GLY A 219 3.51 7.64 14.63
CA GLY A 219 3.68 8.76 13.72
C GLY A 219 3.70 8.29 12.28
N TYR A 220 4.20 9.13 11.40
CA TYR A 220 4.36 8.80 9.98
C TYR A 220 5.82 8.87 9.54
N VAL A 221 6.11 8.29 8.39
CA VAL A 221 7.36 8.48 7.65
C VAL A 221 7.05 8.57 6.16
N GLN A 222 7.59 9.58 5.51
CA GLN A 222 7.50 9.78 4.06
C GLN A 222 8.88 9.64 3.44
N VAL A 223 8.90 9.10 2.21
CA VAL A 223 10.13 8.97 1.42
C VAL A 223 10.06 9.85 0.20
N GLU A 224 11.00 10.77 0.10
CA GLU A 224 11.28 11.55 -1.09
C GLU A 224 12.43 10.90 -1.85
N ALA A 225 12.37 10.91 -3.18
CA ALA A 225 13.37 10.27 -4.01
C ALA A 225 13.90 11.20 -5.09
N ALA A 226 15.19 11.11 -5.32
CA ALA A 226 15.85 11.82 -6.39
C ALA A 226 16.84 10.90 -7.12
N MET A 227 17.06 11.18 -8.41
CA MET A 227 18.05 10.50 -9.21
C MET A 227 19.14 11.48 -9.68
N ALA A 228 20.37 11.01 -9.70
CA ALA A 228 21.50 11.73 -10.28
C ALA A 228 22.13 10.89 -11.38
N ARG A 229 22.52 11.53 -12.46
CA ARG A 229 23.28 10.94 -13.57
C ARG A 229 24.47 11.83 -13.85
N ASN A 230 25.63 11.21 -14.14
CA ASN A 230 26.85 11.96 -14.42
C ASN A 230 26.62 13.04 -15.48
N GLY A 231 26.94 14.30 -15.14
CA GLY A 231 26.77 15.45 -16.02
C GLY A 231 25.39 16.12 -16.00
N PHE A 232 24.43 15.60 -15.21
CA PHE A 232 23.09 16.18 -15.07
C PHE A 232 22.81 16.58 -13.64
N ARG A 233 21.92 17.57 -13.45
CA ARG A 233 21.43 17.95 -12.12
C ARG A 233 20.59 16.83 -11.54
N GLU A 234 20.62 16.70 -10.22
CA GLU A 234 19.73 15.80 -9.49
C GLU A 234 18.26 16.15 -9.77
N THR A 235 17.46 15.14 -10.08
CA THR A 235 16.05 15.29 -10.44
C THR A 235 15.19 14.48 -9.49
N VAL A 236 14.20 15.12 -8.88
CA VAL A 236 13.20 14.47 -8.05
C VAL A 236 12.33 13.56 -8.92
N PHE A 237 12.04 12.37 -8.44
CA PHE A 237 11.07 11.46 -9.05
C PHE A 237 10.08 10.94 -8.01
N HIS A 238 8.91 10.57 -8.47
CA HIS A 238 7.79 10.20 -7.61
C HIS A 238 7.49 8.71 -7.70
N ASN A 239 6.77 8.21 -6.70
CA ASN A 239 6.24 6.83 -6.69
C ASN A 239 5.07 6.71 -7.68
N ASP A 240 5.33 7.05 -8.92
CA ASP A 240 4.34 7.14 -9.98
C ASP A 240 4.51 6.07 -11.07
N GLY A 241 5.49 5.18 -10.91
CA GLY A 241 5.79 4.09 -11.82
C GLY A 241 6.55 4.52 -13.09
N ALA A 242 7.02 5.77 -13.16
CA ALA A 242 7.88 6.22 -14.25
C ALA A 242 9.16 5.37 -14.30
N SER A 243 9.64 5.11 -15.53
CA SER A 243 10.87 4.35 -15.73
C SER A 243 12.10 5.23 -15.62
N LEU A 244 13.09 4.75 -14.89
CA LEU A 244 14.38 5.38 -14.73
C LEU A 244 15.45 4.69 -15.61
N PRO A 245 16.43 5.42 -16.10
CA PRO A 245 17.52 4.85 -16.88
C PRO A 245 18.47 4.05 -15.97
N ARG A 246 19.09 3.00 -16.54
CA ARG A 246 20.14 2.25 -15.85
C ARG A 246 21.38 3.11 -15.60
N GLY A 247 22.11 2.78 -14.55
CA GLY A 247 23.38 3.40 -14.19
C GLY A 247 23.24 4.76 -13.50
N CYS A 248 22.05 5.22 -13.18
CA CYS A 248 21.88 6.41 -12.34
C CYS A 248 22.04 6.06 -10.85
N SER A 249 22.45 7.05 -10.07
CA SER A 249 22.44 7.00 -8.61
C SER A 249 21.07 7.45 -8.11
N LEU A 250 20.55 6.76 -7.11
CA LEU A 250 19.27 7.04 -6.48
C LEU A 250 19.49 7.46 -5.04
N SER A 251 18.84 8.51 -4.60
CA SER A 251 18.82 8.93 -3.21
C SER A 251 17.37 8.94 -2.69
N PHE A 252 17.17 8.38 -1.51
CA PHE A 252 15.88 8.34 -0.81
C PHE A 252 16.06 9.00 0.53
N VAL A 253 15.24 10.01 0.82
CA VAL A 253 15.24 10.76 2.08
C VAL A 253 13.97 10.44 2.83
N ALA A 254 14.10 9.96 4.06
CA ALA A 254 12.97 9.71 4.93
C ALA A 254 12.74 10.90 5.86
N ASN A 255 11.52 11.41 5.86
CA ASN A 255 11.04 12.45 6.77
C ASN A 255 10.00 11.83 7.71
N THR A 256 10.19 11.98 9.02
CA THR A 256 9.30 11.40 10.04
C THR A 256 9.05 12.37 11.20
N ASP A 257 7.85 12.28 11.77
CA ASP A 257 7.45 13.00 12.99
C ASP A 257 7.58 12.12 14.25
N VAL A 258 8.00 10.86 14.12
CA VAL A 258 8.18 9.97 15.26
C VAL A 258 9.23 10.58 16.21
N PRO A 259 8.91 10.78 17.52
CA PRO A 259 9.86 11.36 18.49
C PRO A 259 11.07 10.45 18.70
N ARG A 260 12.28 11.04 18.72
CA ARG A 260 13.51 10.31 19.08
C ARG A 260 13.47 9.82 20.53
N PRO A 261 14.20 8.74 20.90
CA PRO A 261 15.09 7.95 20.03
C PRO A 261 14.33 6.92 19.21
N PHE A 262 14.81 6.65 17.99
CA PHE A 262 14.34 5.58 17.12
C PHE A 262 15.47 5.05 16.24
N LYS A 263 15.26 3.90 15.60
CA LYS A 263 16.12 3.32 14.57
C LYS A 263 15.41 3.32 13.23
N ILE A 264 16.16 3.53 12.15
CA ILE A 264 15.63 3.45 10.77
C ILE A 264 16.13 2.15 10.12
N TYR A 265 15.20 1.46 9.48
CA TYR A 265 15.51 0.31 8.64
C TYR A 265 14.94 0.54 7.24
N TRP A 266 15.71 0.15 6.25
CA TRP A 266 15.30 0.14 4.86
C TRP A 266 15.15 -1.30 4.40
N GLN A 267 14.04 -1.61 3.76
CA GLN A 267 13.86 -2.86 3.03
C GLN A 267 13.91 -2.56 1.53
N ILE A 268 14.91 -3.09 0.86
CA ILE A 268 15.05 -3.00 -0.58
C ILE A 268 14.75 -4.39 -1.16
N VAL A 269 13.77 -4.46 -2.05
CA VAL A 269 13.42 -5.69 -2.75
C VAL A 269 13.66 -5.47 -4.23
N ASN A 270 14.70 -6.07 -4.75
CA ASN A 270 14.97 -6.06 -6.17
C ASN A 270 14.39 -7.31 -6.83
N THR A 271 13.70 -7.10 -7.92
CA THR A 271 13.09 -8.16 -8.71
C THR A 271 13.63 -8.12 -10.15
N GLY A 272 13.29 -9.13 -10.90
CA GLY A 272 13.64 -9.22 -12.31
C GLY A 272 14.80 -10.16 -12.61
N GLU A 273 14.83 -10.60 -13.85
CA GLU A 273 15.76 -11.64 -14.33
C GLU A 273 17.22 -11.22 -14.22
N ALA A 274 17.50 -9.93 -14.45
CA ALA A 274 18.86 -9.39 -14.37
C ALA A 274 19.44 -9.50 -12.95
N ALA A 275 18.66 -9.16 -11.93
CA ALA A 275 19.07 -9.28 -10.54
C ALA A 275 19.19 -10.76 -10.10
N ALA A 276 18.27 -11.61 -10.55
CA ALA A 276 18.27 -13.05 -10.28
C ALA A 276 19.50 -13.74 -10.88
N LYS A 277 19.79 -13.50 -12.17
CA LYS A 277 20.97 -14.01 -12.86
C LYS A 277 22.29 -13.57 -12.21
N ALA A 278 22.31 -12.34 -11.71
CA ALA A 278 23.46 -11.79 -10.99
C ALA A 278 23.60 -12.31 -9.54
N LYS A 279 22.65 -13.12 -9.05
CA LYS A 279 22.57 -13.58 -7.65
C LYS A 279 22.57 -12.42 -6.64
N LYS A 280 21.90 -11.31 -7.00
CA LYS A 280 21.83 -10.06 -6.23
C LYS A 280 20.40 -9.74 -5.77
N LEU A 281 19.56 -10.78 -5.59
CA LEU A 281 18.24 -10.59 -5.00
C LEU A 281 18.36 -10.15 -3.54
N ARG A 282 17.65 -9.08 -3.19
CA ARG A 282 17.60 -8.48 -1.86
C ARG A 282 16.15 -8.42 -1.40
N GLY A 283 15.91 -8.57 -0.13
CA GLY A 283 14.55 -8.54 0.45
C GLY A 283 14.58 -8.41 1.98
N GLY A 284 15.79 -8.35 2.56
CA GLY A 284 16.00 -8.18 4.00
C GLY A 284 15.96 -6.70 4.44
N PHE A 285 16.06 -6.52 5.75
CA PHE A 285 16.14 -5.19 6.37
C PHE A 285 17.59 -4.77 6.56
N GLU A 286 17.90 -3.53 6.26
CA GLU A 286 19.20 -2.92 6.46
C GLU A 286 19.03 -1.71 7.36
N GLN A 287 19.71 -1.71 8.52
CA GLN A 287 19.68 -0.58 9.44
C GLN A 287 20.42 0.61 8.82
N ALA A 288 19.80 1.78 8.83
CA ALA A 288 20.48 3.00 8.42
C ALA A 288 21.46 3.47 9.50
N THR A 289 22.65 3.88 9.07
CA THR A 289 23.57 4.62 9.91
C THR A 289 23.16 6.08 9.88
N VAL A 290 22.72 6.63 11.01
CA VAL A 290 22.35 8.05 11.10
C VAL A 290 23.64 8.88 11.13
N THR A 291 23.99 9.48 10.00
CA THR A 291 25.08 10.44 9.92
C THR A 291 24.48 11.84 9.75
N THR A 292 24.79 12.76 10.65
CA THR A 292 24.40 14.20 10.57
C THR A 292 22.90 14.50 10.39
N GLY A 293 22.02 13.71 11.05
CA GLY A 293 20.59 14.05 11.14
C GLY A 293 19.72 13.69 9.92
N ALA A 294 20.31 13.41 8.78
CA ALA A 294 19.58 13.05 7.58
C ALA A 294 19.37 11.53 7.46
N LEU A 295 18.13 11.11 7.20
CA LEU A 295 17.73 9.72 7.05
C LEU A 295 17.79 9.35 5.58
N ILE A 296 19.01 9.29 5.03
CA ILE A 296 19.23 9.11 3.58
C ILE A 296 19.64 7.67 3.28
N ARG A 297 19.02 7.09 2.28
CA ARG A 297 19.45 5.85 1.63
C ARG A 297 19.91 6.14 0.20
N ARG A 298 21.08 5.64 -0.16
CA ARG A 298 21.61 5.72 -1.53
C ARG A 298 21.67 4.34 -2.17
N GLU A 299 21.23 4.25 -3.41
CA GLU A 299 21.20 3.03 -4.22
C GLU A 299 21.65 3.33 -5.64
N ASN A 300 22.03 2.29 -6.38
CA ASN A 300 22.39 2.39 -7.80
C ASN A 300 21.39 1.61 -8.64
N ALA A 301 20.93 2.22 -9.74
CA ALA A 301 20.04 1.62 -10.73
C ALA A 301 20.82 0.61 -11.63
N SER A 302 21.36 -0.47 -11.04
CA SER A 302 22.24 -1.41 -11.73
C SER A 302 21.51 -2.45 -12.56
N TYR A 303 20.33 -2.88 -12.11
CA TYR A 303 19.58 -4.00 -12.71
C TYR A 303 18.25 -3.52 -13.26
N ALA A 304 17.98 -3.88 -14.54
CA ALA A 304 16.66 -3.64 -15.12
C ALA A 304 15.59 -4.47 -14.37
N GLY A 305 14.41 -3.90 -14.25
CA GLY A 305 13.29 -4.51 -13.57
C GLY A 305 12.58 -3.54 -12.64
N SER A 306 11.67 -4.09 -11.90
CA SER A 306 10.91 -3.34 -10.92
C SER A 306 11.45 -3.64 -9.53
N HIS A 307 11.76 -2.60 -8.79
CA HIS A 307 12.31 -2.70 -7.44
C HIS A 307 11.40 -1.96 -6.46
N THR A 308 11.44 -2.34 -5.19
CA THR A 308 10.75 -1.58 -4.16
C THR A 308 11.70 -1.19 -3.05
N ILE A 309 11.48 -0.02 -2.49
CA ILE A 309 12.12 0.42 -1.26
C ILE A 309 11.04 0.83 -0.26
N GLU A 310 11.26 0.52 1.00
CA GLU A 310 10.37 0.89 2.09
C GLU A 310 11.21 1.27 3.32
N CYS A 311 10.81 2.35 3.99
CA CYS A 311 11.43 2.84 5.21
C CYS A 311 10.58 2.45 6.42
N PHE A 312 11.25 1.97 7.48
CA PHE A 312 10.65 1.59 8.75
C PHE A 312 11.31 2.38 9.87
N VAL A 313 10.49 3.05 10.68
CA VAL A 313 10.91 3.71 11.91
C VAL A 313 10.61 2.77 13.07
N VAL A 314 11.66 2.29 13.74
CA VAL A 314 11.53 1.33 14.84
C VAL A 314 11.89 2.05 16.15
N LYS A 315 10.94 2.05 17.09
CA LYS A 315 11.08 2.64 18.42
C LYS A 315 10.67 1.62 19.47
N ASP A 316 11.50 1.46 20.49
CA ASP A 316 11.23 0.56 21.63
C ASP A 316 10.87 -0.89 21.24
N GLY A 317 11.44 -1.38 20.12
CA GLY A 317 11.18 -2.72 19.60
C GLY A 317 9.93 -2.84 18.71
N TYR A 318 9.20 -1.77 18.47
CA TYR A 318 8.01 -1.73 17.63
C TYR A 318 8.24 -0.93 16.34
N CYS A 319 7.56 -1.30 15.27
CA CYS A 319 7.46 -0.47 14.08
C CYS A 319 6.49 0.70 14.35
N ALA A 320 7.06 1.88 14.63
CA ALA A 320 6.32 3.10 14.98
C ALA A 320 5.77 3.83 13.75
N ALA A 321 6.41 3.68 12.60
CA ALA A 321 5.95 4.19 11.31
C ALA A 321 6.58 3.41 10.15
N ARG A 322 5.90 3.36 9.01
CA ARG A 322 6.42 2.80 7.76
C ARG A 322 5.98 3.66 6.58
N SER A 323 6.86 3.80 5.58
CA SER A 323 6.58 4.67 4.43
C SER A 323 5.63 4.07 3.39
N GLY A 324 5.33 2.78 3.50
CA GLY A 324 4.77 2.02 2.40
C GLY A 324 5.78 1.81 1.27
N LEU A 325 5.34 1.09 0.25
CA LEU A 325 6.21 0.71 -0.87
C LEU A 325 6.44 1.88 -1.81
N PHE A 326 7.69 2.26 -1.97
CA PHE A 326 8.14 3.12 -3.06
C PHE A 326 8.66 2.26 -4.20
N VAL A 327 8.05 2.39 -5.36
CA VAL A 327 8.31 1.57 -6.53
C VAL A 327 9.29 2.28 -7.47
N VAL A 328 10.34 1.58 -7.87
CA VAL A 328 11.38 2.05 -8.79
C VAL A 328 11.45 1.11 -9.98
N ASN A 329 11.10 1.60 -11.16
CA ASN A 329 11.23 0.85 -12.42
C ASN A 329 12.49 1.27 -13.15
N ILE A 330 13.37 0.32 -13.45
CA ILE A 330 14.64 0.54 -14.14
C ILE A 330 14.60 -0.16 -15.49
N GLN A 331 14.88 0.61 -16.55
CA GLN A 331 14.94 0.10 -17.94
C GLN A 331 16.36 -0.03 -18.44
#